data_6a1b5435ad8df5d911901d7dbd1d9aa8
#
_entry.id   6a1b5435ad8df5d911901d7dbd1d9aa8
#
_cell.length_a   1.000
_cell.length_b   1.000
_cell.length_c   1.000
_cell.angle_alpha   90.00
_cell.angle_beta   90.00
_cell.angle_gamma   90.00
#
_symmetry.space_group_name_H-M   'P 1'
#
loop_
_entity.id
_entity.type
_entity.pdbx_description
1 polymer ?
#
loop_
_entity_poly.entity_id
_entity_poly.type
_entity_poly.pdbx_seq_one_letter_code
_entity_poly.pdbx_strand_id
1 'polypeptide(L)'
;AKMVVVDIDHPDIEAYIQWKVREEEKVAALVTGSRIVSRHLKAILSACVNCEGPEGDCFEPMKNPALKRAVRDAKKAQVPENYVKRVIQFARQGYTDIEFPVYDTDWDSEAYLTVSGQNSNNSVRVTDAFLEAVETDGTWDLRGRTSGKVTKSLKARELWDQIGYAAWASADPGIQYHTTINDWHTCAAAGDIRASNPCSEYMFLDDTACNLASLNLIQFRKPNGDFDIVNFEHATRLW
;
A
#
# COMPACT_ATOMS: atom_id res chain seq x y z
N ALA A 1 -6.23 9.75 -8.64
CA ALA A 1 -5.15 9.88 -7.65
C ALA A 1 -5.51 10.93 -6.62
N LYS A 2 -5.05 10.76 -5.39
CA LYS A 2 -5.20 11.71 -4.29
C LYS A 2 -3.82 12.01 -3.73
N MET A 3 -3.60 13.27 -3.33
CA MET A 3 -2.48 13.65 -2.48
C MET A 3 -2.97 13.83 -1.05
N VAL A 4 -2.27 13.22 -0.10
CA VAL A 4 -2.49 13.44 1.33
C VAL A 4 -1.18 13.91 1.92
N VAL A 5 -1.19 15.05 2.59
CA VAL A 5 -0.02 15.63 3.26
C VAL A 5 -0.33 15.77 4.74
N VAL A 6 0.56 15.27 5.58
CA VAL A 6 0.44 15.36 7.03
C VAL A 6 1.71 15.98 7.61
N ASP A 7 1.54 16.95 8.49
CA ASP A 7 2.67 17.59 9.17
C ASP A 7 3.36 16.65 10.13
N ILE A 8 4.68 16.75 10.23
CA ILE A 8 5.53 15.88 11.03
C ILE A 8 5.21 15.90 12.53
N ASP A 9 4.54 16.95 13.02
CA ASP A 9 4.12 17.10 14.41
C ASP A 9 2.67 16.62 14.68
N HIS A 10 2.03 15.96 13.70
CA HIS A 10 0.67 15.45 13.87
C HIS A 10 0.63 14.30 14.89
N PRO A 11 -0.38 14.22 15.78
CA PRO A 11 -0.49 13.15 16.77
C PRO A 11 -0.46 11.73 16.21
N ASP A 12 -1.02 11.53 15.01
CA ASP A 12 -1.12 10.23 14.34
C ASP A 12 0.00 9.97 13.31
N ILE A 13 1.07 10.79 13.34
CA ILE A 13 2.11 10.74 12.30
C ILE A 13 2.78 9.37 12.19
N GLU A 14 3.02 8.68 13.31
CA GLU A 14 3.64 7.34 13.30
C GLU A 14 2.73 6.32 12.58
N ALA A 15 1.42 6.37 12.84
CA ALA A 15 0.45 5.51 12.16
C ALA A 15 0.34 5.84 10.66
N TYR A 16 0.41 7.13 10.32
CA TYR A 16 0.38 7.61 8.95
C TYR A 16 1.62 7.16 8.15
N ILE A 17 2.82 7.29 8.72
CA ILE A 17 4.07 6.83 8.09
C ILE A 17 4.01 5.33 7.78
N GLN A 18 3.51 4.52 8.73
CA GLN A 18 3.46 3.07 8.61
C GLN A 18 2.24 2.55 7.83
N TRP A 19 1.34 3.42 7.38
CA TRP A 19 0.05 3.00 6.82
C TRP A 19 0.23 2.03 5.66
N LYS A 20 0.93 2.43 4.60
CA LYS A 20 1.08 1.58 3.40
C LYS A 20 1.91 0.33 3.65
N VAL A 21 2.92 0.40 4.51
CA VAL A 21 3.70 -0.78 4.93
C VAL A 21 2.77 -1.84 5.52
N ARG A 22 1.88 -1.45 6.44
CA ARG A 22 0.92 -2.37 7.06
C ARG A 22 -0.10 -2.93 6.07
N GLU A 23 -0.51 -2.14 5.09
CA GLU A 23 -1.44 -2.61 4.06
C GLU A 23 -0.76 -3.63 3.12
N GLU A 24 0.50 -3.42 2.74
CA GLU A 24 1.30 -4.40 1.99
C GLU A 24 1.53 -5.70 2.80
N GLU A 25 1.78 -5.61 4.09
CA GLU A 25 1.88 -6.78 4.97
C GLU A 25 0.57 -7.58 4.99
N LYS A 26 -0.60 -6.92 4.94
CA LYS A 26 -1.90 -7.60 4.84
C LYS A 26 -2.05 -8.33 3.51
N VAL A 27 -1.64 -7.72 2.38
CA VAL A 27 -1.64 -8.39 1.06
C VAL A 27 -0.77 -9.64 1.10
N ALA A 28 0.46 -9.52 1.62
CA ALA A 28 1.37 -10.66 1.75
C ALA A 28 0.77 -11.79 2.61
N ALA A 29 0.10 -11.45 3.70
CA ALA A 29 -0.59 -12.40 4.57
C ALA A 29 -1.77 -13.10 3.86
N LEU A 30 -2.59 -12.35 3.10
CA LEU A 30 -3.71 -12.89 2.32
C LEU A 30 -3.22 -13.86 1.24
N VAL A 31 -2.20 -13.46 0.47
CA VAL A 31 -1.61 -14.28 -0.59
C VAL A 31 -1.03 -15.57 -0.02
N THR A 32 -0.19 -15.46 0.99
CA THR A 32 0.46 -16.62 1.63
C THR A 32 -0.57 -17.52 2.32
N GLY A 33 -1.50 -16.93 3.08
CA GLY A 33 -2.54 -17.65 3.80
C GLY A 33 -3.46 -18.43 2.87
N SER A 34 -3.93 -17.81 1.78
CA SER A 34 -4.80 -18.48 0.80
C SER A 34 -4.12 -19.66 0.11
N ARG A 35 -2.84 -19.53 -0.25
CA ARG A 35 -2.04 -20.62 -0.83
C ARG A 35 -1.84 -21.79 0.15
N ILE A 36 -1.56 -21.49 1.41
CA ILE A 36 -1.43 -22.49 2.48
C ILE A 36 -2.76 -23.23 2.66
N VAL A 37 -3.87 -22.49 2.82
CA VAL A 37 -5.21 -23.06 2.98
C VAL A 37 -5.56 -23.95 1.80
N SER A 38 -5.45 -23.44 0.56
CA SER A 38 -5.75 -24.19 -0.67
C SER A 38 -4.95 -25.50 -0.72
N ARG A 39 -3.63 -25.46 -0.47
CA ARG A 39 -2.77 -26.66 -0.47
C ARG A 39 -3.24 -27.71 0.52
N HIS A 40 -3.54 -27.33 1.75
CA HIS A 40 -3.95 -28.28 2.77
C HIS A 40 -5.37 -28.82 2.54
N LEU A 41 -6.30 -28.00 2.05
CA LEU A 41 -7.64 -28.47 1.73
C LEU A 41 -7.64 -29.42 0.52
N LYS A 42 -6.83 -29.15 -0.52
CA LYS A 42 -6.60 -30.09 -1.62
C LYS A 42 -6.01 -31.42 -1.15
N ALA A 43 -5.05 -31.39 -0.22
CA ALA A 43 -4.48 -32.61 0.36
C ALA A 43 -5.52 -33.43 1.15
N ILE A 44 -6.43 -32.78 1.88
CA ILE A 44 -7.52 -33.44 2.59
C ILE A 44 -8.51 -34.06 1.60
N LEU A 45 -8.93 -33.32 0.57
CA LEU A 45 -9.80 -33.83 -0.49
C LEU A 45 -9.20 -35.05 -1.16
N SER A 46 -7.93 -34.96 -1.59
CA SER A 46 -7.22 -36.07 -2.22
C SER A 46 -7.12 -37.31 -1.32
N ALA A 47 -6.92 -37.09 -0.02
CA ALA A 47 -6.86 -38.22 0.94
C ALA A 47 -8.22 -38.92 1.12
N CYS A 48 -9.33 -38.21 0.93
CA CYS A 48 -10.67 -38.80 0.92
C CYS A 48 -10.96 -39.54 -0.40
N VAL A 49 -10.67 -38.90 -1.54
CA VAL A 49 -10.99 -39.39 -2.87
C VAL A 49 -10.14 -40.62 -3.27
N ASN A 50 -8.86 -40.60 -2.94
CA ASN A 50 -7.92 -41.67 -3.28
C ASN A 50 -7.86 -42.81 -2.22
N CYS A 51 -8.87 -42.92 -1.37
CA CYS A 51 -8.95 -43.95 -0.37
C CYS A 51 -9.53 -45.26 -0.95
N GLU A 52 -8.83 -46.37 -0.78
CA GLU A 52 -9.23 -47.71 -1.25
C GLU A 52 -10.01 -48.53 -0.19
N GLY A 53 -10.31 -47.91 0.96
CA GLY A 53 -11.07 -48.52 2.04
C GLY A 53 -12.59 -48.53 1.81
N PRO A 54 -13.36 -49.13 2.75
CA PRO A 54 -14.83 -49.04 2.74
C PRO A 54 -15.28 -47.57 2.65
N GLU A 55 -16.31 -47.30 1.87
CA GLU A 55 -16.73 -45.93 1.52
C GLU A 55 -16.91 -45.00 2.74
N GLY A 56 -17.51 -45.50 3.82
CA GLY A 56 -17.69 -44.71 5.06
C GLY A 56 -16.37 -44.41 5.78
N ASP A 57 -15.40 -45.30 5.71
CA ASP A 57 -14.14 -45.17 6.43
C ASP A 57 -13.17 -44.18 5.80
N CYS A 58 -13.31 -43.92 4.50
CA CYS A 58 -12.51 -42.96 3.75
C CYS A 58 -12.66 -41.51 4.25
N PHE A 59 -13.76 -41.18 4.90
CA PHE A 59 -14.06 -39.87 5.41
C PHE A 59 -13.83 -39.70 6.93
N GLU A 60 -13.32 -40.75 7.58
CA GLU A 60 -13.04 -40.76 9.00
C GLU A 60 -11.53 -40.71 9.28
N PRO A 61 -10.99 -39.63 9.88
CA PRO A 61 -9.54 -39.54 10.13
C PRO A 61 -8.95 -40.67 10.99
N MET A 62 -9.78 -41.33 11.81
CA MET A 62 -9.33 -42.44 12.65
C MET A 62 -9.17 -43.74 11.86
N LYS A 63 -9.85 -43.86 10.72
CA LYS A 63 -9.86 -45.05 9.87
C LYS A 63 -9.04 -44.88 8.60
N ASN A 64 -8.88 -43.63 8.12
CA ASN A 64 -8.05 -43.24 6.98
C ASN A 64 -6.73 -42.61 7.42
N PRO A 65 -5.59 -43.34 7.40
CA PRO A 65 -4.31 -42.77 7.85
C PRO A 65 -3.79 -41.59 7.03
N ALA A 66 -4.12 -41.55 5.72
CA ALA A 66 -3.76 -40.43 4.84
C ALA A 66 -4.53 -39.17 5.23
N LEU A 67 -5.85 -39.30 5.46
CA LEU A 67 -6.69 -38.19 5.93
C LEU A 67 -6.26 -37.72 7.32
N LYS A 68 -5.94 -38.63 8.25
CA LYS A 68 -5.41 -38.30 9.58
C LYS A 68 -4.17 -37.42 9.50
N ARG A 69 -3.23 -37.76 8.61
CA ARG A 69 -2.02 -36.94 8.37
C ARG A 69 -2.38 -35.57 7.81
N ALA A 70 -3.19 -35.53 6.74
CA ALA A 70 -3.56 -34.29 6.09
C ALA A 70 -4.27 -33.32 7.07
N VAL A 71 -5.20 -33.83 7.89
CA VAL A 71 -5.89 -33.04 8.91
C VAL A 71 -4.93 -32.54 10.00
N ARG A 72 -4.00 -33.38 10.46
CA ARG A 72 -2.98 -32.97 11.43
C ARG A 72 -2.07 -31.87 10.87
N ASP A 73 -1.66 -31.99 9.61
CA ASP A 73 -0.76 -31.04 8.96
C ASP A 73 -1.49 -29.71 8.67
N ALA A 74 -2.76 -29.76 8.27
CA ALA A 74 -3.63 -28.58 8.17
C ALA A 74 -3.79 -27.86 9.51
N LYS A 75 -3.99 -28.62 10.60
CA LYS A 75 -4.08 -28.04 11.96
C LYS A 75 -2.78 -27.37 12.40
N LYS A 76 -1.61 -27.98 12.11
CA LYS A 76 -0.31 -27.35 12.37
C LYS A 76 -0.12 -26.06 11.59
N ALA A 77 -0.64 -25.99 10.36
CA ALA A 77 -0.62 -24.80 9.51
C ALA A 77 -1.73 -23.79 9.86
N GLN A 78 -2.46 -24.00 10.97
CA GLN A 78 -3.54 -23.13 11.44
C GLN A 78 -4.72 -22.98 10.46
N VAL A 79 -4.93 -23.95 9.56
CA VAL A 79 -6.13 -23.97 8.71
C VAL A 79 -7.36 -24.12 9.59
N PRO A 80 -8.40 -23.26 9.44
CA PRO A 80 -9.60 -23.31 10.27
C PRO A 80 -10.30 -24.68 10.20
N GLU A 81 -10.67 -25.20 11.36
CA GLU A 81 -11.26 -26.55 11.47
C GLU A 81 -12.60 -26.68 10.72
N ASN A 82 -13.37 -25.62 10.64
CA ASN A 82 -14.63 -25.59 9.86
C ASN A 82 -14.38 -25.83 8.37
N TYR A 83 -13.29 -25.32 7.79
CA TYR A 83 -12.91 -25.58 6.39
C TYR A 83 -12.51 -27.05 6.19
N VAL A 84 -11.72 -27.60 7.09
CA VAL A 84 -11.36 -29.02 7.08
C VAL A 84 -12.61 -29.91 7.10
N LYS A 85 -13.53 -29.68 8.03
CA LYS A 85 -14.79 -30.41 8.13
C LYS A 85 -15.64 -30.29 6.85
N ARG A 86 -15.69 -29.07 6.30
CA ARG A 86 -16.47 -28.80 5.09
C ARG A 86 -15.94 -29.54 3.86
N VAL A 87 -14.63 -29.59 3.68
CA VAL A 87 -14.02 -30.34 2.56
C VAL A 87 -14.25 -31.84 2.69
N ILE A 88 -14.14 -32.41 3.89
CA ILE A 88 -14.46 -33.82 4.13
C ILE A 88 -15.95 -34.09 3.81
N GLN A 89 -16.84 -33.16 4.18
CA GLN A 89 -18.27 -33.28 3.87
C GLN A 89 -18.52 -33.23 2.35
N PHE A 90 -17.85 -32.36 1.61
CA PHE A 90 -17.95 -32.30 0.15
C PHE A 90 -17.45 -33.59 -0.49
N ALA A 91 -16.29 -34.13 -0.03
CA ALA A 91 -15.79 -35.41 -0.49
C ALA A 91 -16.83 -36.53 -0.25
N ARG A 92 -17.49 -36.57 0.91
CA ARG A 92 -18.57 -37.52 1.23
C ARG A 92 -19.78 -37.37 0.30
N GLN A 93 -20.04 -36.17 -0.24
CA GLN A 93 -21.10 -35.87 -1.20
C GLN A 93 -20.72 -36.21 -2.64
N GLY A 94 -19.50 -36.73 -2.86
CA GLY A 94 -19.02 -37.14 -4.17
C GLY A 94 -18.22 -36.09 -4.95
N TYR A 95 -17.87 -34.95 -4.33
CA TYR A 95 -16.97 -33.98 -4.95
C TYR A 95 -15.54 -34.52 -4.96
N THR A 96 -14.96 -34.63 -6.14
CA THR A 96 -13.61 -35.17 -6.35
C THR A 96 -12.58 -34.08 -6.64
N ASP A 97 -13.04 -32.93 -7.10
CA ASP A 97 -12.22 -31.73 -7.33
C ASP A 97 -12.97 -30.50 -6.84
N ILE A 98 -12.25 -29.63 -6.16
CA ILE A 98 -12.75 -28.35 -5.63
C ILE A 98 -11.66 -27.31 -5.88
N GLU A 99 -12.01 -26.24 -6.56
CA GLU A 99 -11.15 -25.09 -6.69
C GLU A 99 -11.26 -24.22 -5.42
N PHE A 100 -10.12 -24.01 -4.77
CA PHE A 100 -10.01 -23.11 -3.63
C PHE A 100 -9.39 -21.80 -4.10
N PRO A 101 -10.08 -20.66 -3.97
CA PRO A 101 -9.56 -19.38 -4.43
C PRO A 101 -8.26 -19.03 -3.69
N VAL A 102 -7.30 -18.49 -4.45
CA VAL A 102 -6.04 -17.97 -3.95
C VAL A 102 -5.87 -16.53 -4.41
N TYR A 103 -5.32 -15.71 -3.54
CA TYR A 103 -4.91 -14.36 -3.88
C TYR A 103 -3.52 -14.38 -4.53
N ASP A 104 -3.22 -13.37 -5.34
CA ASP A 104 -1.91 -13.13 -5.92
C ASP A 104 -1.40 -11.72 -5.60
N THR A 105 -0.23 -11.36 -6.12
CA THR A 105 0.42 -10.07 -5.87
C THR A 105 0.30 -9.10 -7.05
N ASP A 106 -0.53 -9.42 -8.06
CA ASP A 106 -0.76 -8.50 -9.16
C ASP A 106 -1.52 -7.27 -8.64
N TRP A 107 -1.17 -6.11 -9.17
CA TRP A 107 -1.65 -4.81 -8.68
C TRP A 107 -3.18 -4.63 -8.78
N ASP A 108 -3.83 -5.38 -9.67
CA ASP A 108 -5.28 -5.40 -9.88
C ASP A 108 -5.98 -6.61 -9.22
N SER A 109 -5.24 -7.41 -8.44
CA SER A 109 -5.80 -8.58 -7.75
C SER A 109 -6.80 -8.20 -6.65
N GLU A 110 -7.68 -9.15 -6.33
CA GLU A 110 -8.65 -8.99 -5.23
C GLU A 110 -7.99 -8.70 -3.87
N ALA A 111 -6.74 -9.13 -3.64
CA ALA A 111 -6.00 -8.83 -2.43
C ALA A 111 -5.85 -7.31 -2.23
N TYR A 112 -5.52 -6.57 -3.29
CA TYR A 112 -5.38 -5.12 -3.24
C TYR A 112 -6.72 -4.39 -3.11
N LEU A 113 -7.84 -5.00 -3.49
CA LEU A 113 -9.17 -4.43 -3.25
C LEU A 113 -9.59 -4.49 -1.78
N THR A 114 -8.93 -5.34 -0.97
CA THR A 114 -9.22 -5.50 0.46
C THR A 114 -8.45 -4.54 1.38
N VAL A 115 -7.48 -3.79 0.84
CA VAL A 115 -6.63 -2.86 1.58
C VAL A 115 -6.94 -1.42 1.24
N SER A 116 -6.55 -0.49 2.12
CA SER A 116 -6.88 0.93 2.00
C SER A 116 -5.69 1.77 1.52
N GLY A 117 -5.99 2.94 0.96
CA GLY A 117 -4.99 3.95 0.61
C GLY A 117 -4.13 3.66 -0.62
N GLN A 118 -4.48 2.65 -1.44
CA GLN A 118 -3.69 2.29 -2.63
C GLN A 118 -3.66 3.40 -3.69
N ASN A 119 -4.73 4.19 -3.80
CA ASN A 119 -4.86 5.27 -4.77
C ASN A 119 -4.49 6.65 -4.21
N SER A 120 -3.87 6.73 -3.04
CA SER A 120 -3.37 7.98 -2.45
C SER A 120 -1.85 8.03 -2.49
N ASN A 121 -1.33 9.20 -2.85
CA ASN A 121 0.08 9.54 -2.69
C ASN A 121 0.21 10.22 -1.32
N ASN A 122 0.97 9.64 -0.41
CA ASN A 122 1.12 10.13 0.94
C ASN A 122 2.46 10.84 1.11
N SER A 123 2.46 12.03 1.70
CA SER A 123 3.68 12.76 2.02
C SER A 123 3.66 13.30 3.43
N VAL A 124 4.83 13.34 4.04
CA VAL A 124 5.07 14.01 5.32
C VAL A 124 5.67 15.37 5.06
N ARG A 125 5.12 16.38 5.71
CA ARG A 125 5.61 17.75 5.61
C ARG A 125 6.52 18.04 6.80
N VAL A 126 7.80 18.29 6.52
CA VAL A 126 8.85 18.54 7.52
C VAL A 126 9.27 20.01 7.52
N THR A 127 9.66 20.51 8.69
CA THR A 127 10.24 21.85 8.87
C THR A 127 11.75 21.75 9.11
N ASP A 128 12.49 22.84 8.91
CA ASP A 128 13.91 22.92 9.25
C ASP A 128 14.16 22.62 10.74
N ALA A 129 13.25 23.08 11.62
CA ALA A 129 13.35 22.77 13.06
C ALA A 129 13.28 21.26 13.36
N PHE A 130 12.48 20.50 12.59
CA PHE A 130 12.46 19.04 12.69
C PHE A 130 13.79 18.43 12.22
N LEU A 131 14.31 18.89 11.08
CA LEU A 131 15.56 18.40 10.51
C LEU A 131 16.74 18.68 11.43
N GLU A 132 16.78 19.87 12.05
CA GLU A 132 17.77 20.21 13.08
C GLU A 132 17.65 19.27 14.30
N ALA A 133 16.45 18.97 14.76
CA ALA A 133 16.22 18.00 15.82
C ALA A 133 16.69 16.59 15.43
N VAL A 134 16.55 16.20 14.16
CA VAL A 134 17.10 14.93 13.63
C VAL A 134 18.62 14.92 13.68
N GLU A 135 19.28 16.00 13.25
CA GLU A 135 20.74 16.11 13.23
C GLU A 135 21.35 16.12 14.63
N THR A 136 20.71 16.80 15.57
CA THR A 136 21.19 16.96 16.96
C THR A 136 20.71 15.84 17.89
N ASP A 137 20.06 14.79 17.39
CA ASP A 137 19.41 13.73 18.18
C ASP A 137 18.44 14.28 19.25
N GLY A 138 17.75 15.35 18.89
CA GLY A 138 16.79 16.03 19.74
C GLY A 138 15.46 15.31 19.91
N THR A 139 14.61 15.87 20.77
CA THR A 139 13.21 15.44 20.94
C THR A 139 12.30 16.19 19.99
N TRP A 140 11.23 15.54 19.55
CA TRP A 140 10.17 16.13 18.73
C TRP A 140 8.81 15.91 19.38
N ASP A 141 8.04 16.99 19.48
CA ASP A 141 6.72 16.99 20.10
C ASP A 141 5.62 16.86 19.07
N LEU A 142 4.75 15.86 19.26
CA LEU A 142 3.51 15.74 18.54
C LEU A 142 2.41 16.58 19.21
N ARG A 143 1.65 17.35 18.43
CA ARG A 143 0.70 18.34 18.95
C ARG A 143 -0.73 18.10 18.46
N GLY A 144 -1.67 18.13 19.42
CA GLY A 144 -3.10 18.05 19.13
C GLY A 144 -3.57 19.26 18.28
N ARG A 145 -4.23 19.00 17.17
CA ARG A 145 -4.61 20.05 16.17
C ARG A 145 -5.65 21.03 16.71
N THR A 146 -6.53 20.61 17.60
CA THR A 146 -7.54 21.49 18.21
C THR A 146 -7.07 22.12 19.51
N SER A 147 -6.24 21.42 20.30
CA SER A 147 -5.82 21.88 21.64
C SER A 147 -4.47 22.61 21.63
N GLY A 148 -3.63 22.40 20.60
CA GLY A 148 -2.24 22.86 20.55
C GLY A 148 -1.31 22.19 21.57
N LYS A 149 -1.85 21.31 22.45
CA LYS A 149 -1.09 20.67 23.51
C LYS A 149 -0.22 19.53 22.97
N VAL A 150 0.96 19.35 23.59
CA VAL A 150 1.80 18.19 23.34
C VAL A 150 1.05 16.93 23.76
N THR A 151 0.92 15.97 22.87
CA THR A 151 0.27 14.67 23.09
C THR A 151 1.31 13.57 23.34
N LYS A 152 2.47 13.69 22.69
CA LYS A 152 3.58 12.73 22.79
C LYS A 152 4.87 13.43 22.42
N SER A 153 5.98 13.06 23.07
CA SER A 153 7.33 13.45 22.68
C SER A 153 8.12 12.19 22.33
N LEU A 154 8.91 12.26 21.27
CA LEU A 154 9.74 11.15 20.80
C LEU A 154 11.06 11.66 20.20
N LYS A 155 12.01 10.77 19.91
CA LYS A 155 13.26 11.13 19.26
C LYS A 155 12.99 11.46 17.78
N ALA A 156 13.44 12.63 17.34
CA ALA A 156 13.30 13.07 15.96
C ALA A 156 14.00 12.09 14.98
N ARG A 157 15.18 11.57 15.36
CA ARG A 157 15.93 10.59 14.58
C ARG A 157 15.13 9.30 14.37
N GLU A 158 14.47 8.77 15.40
CA GLU A 158 13.68 7.54 15.29
C GLU A 158 12.49 7.74 14.33
N LEU A 159 11.86 8.90 14.37
CA LEU A 159 10.76 9.22 13.44
C LEU A 159 11.24 9.35 11.99
N TRP A 160 12.43 9.96 11.81
CA TRP A 160 13.08 10.06 10.49
C TRP A 160 13.43 8.68 9.92
N ASP A 161 13.99 7.79 10.75
CA ASP A 161 14.32 6.42 10.36
C ASP A 161 13.06 5.61 9.99
N GLN A 162 11.94 5.82 10.68
CA GLN A 162 10.65 5.22 10.33
C GLN A 162 10.17 5.68 8.94
N ILE A 163 10.32 6.96 8.61
CA ILE A 163 9.98 7.49 7.28
C ILE A 163 10.86 6.82 6.22
N GLY A 164 12.18 6.75 6.44
CA GLY A 164 13.13 6.12 5.52
C GLY A 164 12.80 4.65 5.28
N TYR A 165 12.49 3.91 6.34
CA TYR A 165 12.08 2.52 6.24
C TYR A 165 10.78 2.35 5.46
N ALA A 166 9.74 3.13 5.76
CA ALA A 166 8.46 3.05 5.09
C ALA A 166 8.56 3.39 3.60
N ALA A 167 9.32 4.43 3.25
CA ALA A 167 9.58 4.81 1.87
C ALA A 167 10.32 3.71 1.08
N TRP A 168 11.27 3.04 1.72
CA TRP A 168 11.95 1.88 1.12
C TRP A 168 11.00 0.68 0.93
N ALA A 169 10.17 0.39 1.92
CA ALA A 169 9.33 -0.80 1.94
C ALA A 169 8.08 -0.67 1.04
N SER A 170 7.50 0.53 0.92
CA SER A 170 6.21 0.75 0.25
C SER A 170 6.19 1.93 -0.74
N ALA A 171 7.34 2.57 -1.00
CA ALA A 171 7.48 3.80 -1.79
C ALA A 171 6.76 5.04 -1.22
N ASP A 172 6.15 4.94 -0.06
CA ASP A 172 5.48 6.03 0.67
C ASP A 172 5.94 6.03 2.14
N PRO A 173 5.95 7.19 2.81
CA PRO A 173 5.56 8.50 2.32
C PRO A 173 6.67 9.23 1.55
N GLY A 174 6.29 10.19 0.71
CA GLY A 174 7.19 11.22 0.21
C GLY A 174 7.49 12.28 1.28
N ILE A 175 8.42 13.18 1.01
CA ILE A 175 8.80 14.29 1.89
C ILE A 175 8.54 15.62 1.21
N GLN A 176 7.95 16.57 1.94
CA GLN A 176 7.83 17.97 1.54
C GLN A 176 8.51 18.87 2.57
N TYR A 177 9.43 19.70 2.12
CA TYR A 177 10.23 20.60 2.95
C TYR A 177 9.52 21.94 3.13
N HIS A 178 8.72 22.05 4.18
CA HIS A 178 7.84 23.20 4.44
C HIS A 178 8.57 24.54 4.39
N THR A 179 9.68 24.66 5.12
CA THR A 179 10.42 25.91 5.23
C THR A 179 10.95 26.33 3.87
N THR A 180 11.69 25.47 3.20
CA THR A 180 12.26 25.73 1.86
C THR A 180 11.18 26.06 0.82
N ILE A 181 10.07 25.32 0.80
CA ILE A 181 8.96 25.58 -0.14
C ILE A 181 8.39 26.98 0.07
N ASN A 182 8.20 27.41 1.31
CA ASN A 182 7.66 28.73 1.60
C ASN A 182 8.67 29.86 1.46
N ASP A 183 9.97 29.61 1.63
CA ASP A 183 11.03 30.58 1.31
C ASP A 183 11.07 30.93 -0.20
N TRP A 184 10.72 29.96 -1.04
CA TRP A 184 10.64 30.15 -2.51
C TRP A 184 9.25 30.58 -2.99
N HIS A 185 8.28 30.74 -2.07
CA HIS A 185 6.91 31.08 -2.44
C HIS A 185 6.80 32.49 -3.01
N THR A 186 6.31 32.59 -4.24
CA THR A 186 6.22 33.87 -4.98
C THR A 186 5.02 34.74 -4.59
N CYS A 187 4.09 34.21 -3.78
CA CYS A 187 2.87 34.89 -3.36
C CYS A 187 2.62 34.76 -1.85
N ALA A 188 3.66 34.94 -1.04
CA ALA A 188 3.64 34.70 0.42
C ALA A 188 2.60 35.58 1.16
N ALA A 189 2.27 36.77 0.63
CA ALA A 189 1.26 37.65 1.23
C ALA A 189 -0.17 37.06 1.24
N ALA A 190 -0.43 36.05 0.42
CA ALA A 190 -1.75 35.39 0.32
C ALA A 190 -1.88 34.14 1.25
N GLY A 191 -0.80 33.71 1.88
CA GLY A 191 -0.77 32.57 2.80
C GLY A 191 0.36 31.60 2.48
N ASP A 192 0.48 30.55 3.28
CA ASP A 192 1.50 29.54 3.12
C ASP A 192 1.08 28.42 2.14
N ILE A 193 2.05 27.87 1.43
CA ILE A 193 1.90 26.62 0.70
C ILE A 193 1.91 25.49 1.72
N ARG A 194 0.83 24.69 1.79
CA ARG A 194 0.66 23.61 2.78
C ARG A 194 0.68 22.21 2.18
N ALA A 195 0.47 22.09 0.88
CA ALA A 195 0.44 20.82 0.16
C ALA A 195 0.83 21.00 -1.30
N SER A 196 0.80 19.93 -2.05
CA SER A 196 1.00 19.90 -3.50
C SER A 196 -0.01 18.95 -4.16
N ASN A 197 -0.02 18.91 -5.50
CA ASN A 197 -0.65 17.85 -6.24
C ASN A 197 0.12 16.51 -6.07
N PRO A 198 -0.43 15.36 -6.53
CA PRO A 198 0.19 14.04 -6.31
C PRO A 198 1.62 13.87 -6.83
N CYS A 199 1.96 14.50 -7.96
CA CYS A 199 3.31 14.41 -8.54
C CYS A 199 4.27 15.47 -7.98
N SER A 200 3.79 16.35 -7.08
CA SER A 200 4.56 17.41 -6.40
C SER A 200 5.16 18.50 -7.33
N GLU A 201 4.67 18.61 -8.56
CA GLU A 201 5.09 19.67 -9.49
C GLU A 201 4.35 21.00 -9.28
N TYR A 202 3.19 20.97 -8.62
CA TYR A 202 2.41 22.16 -8.31
C TYR A 202 2.36 22.40 -6.79
N MET A 203 3.23 23.27 -6.32
CA MET A 203 3.31 23.71 -4.93
C MET A 203 2.82 25.15 -4.84
N PHE A 204 1.56 25.34 -4.48
CA PHE A 204 0.95 26.65 -4.40
C PHE A 204 -0.15 26.69 -3.32
N LEU A 205 -0.94 27.77 -3.30
CA LEU A 205 -1.98 28.01 -2.32
C LEU A 205 -3.13 27.00 -2.42
N ASP A 206 -3.83 26.80 -1.32
CA ASP A 206 -5.07 26.03 -1.27
C ASP A 206 -6.13 26.64 -2.21
N ASP A 207 -7.10 25.83 -2.62
CA ASP A 207 -8.22 26.22 -3.49
C ASP A 207 -7.79 26.78 -4.85
N THR A 208 -6.61 26.42 -5.32
CA THR A 208 -6.08 26.75 -6.64
C THR A 208 -5.96 25.51 -7.53
N ALA A 209 -5.75 25.72 -8.82
CA ALA A 209 -5.62 24.64 -9.79
C ALA A 209 -4.41 24.84 -10.70
N CYS A 210 -3.85 23.74 -11.18
CA CYS A 210 -2.80 23.70 -12.18
C CYS A 210 -3.41 23.42 -13.56
N ASN A 211 -3.12 24.28 -14.54
CA ASN A 211 -3.39 23.97 -15.94
C ASN A 211 -2.17 23.30 -16.55
N LEU A 212 -2.37 22.10 -17.08
CA LEU A 212 -1.31 21.32 -17.73
C LEU A 212 -1.48 21.34 -19.23
N ALA A 213 -0.37 21.48 -19.93
CA ALA A 213 -0.32 21.42 -21.37
C ALA A 213 0.94 20.69 -21.85
N SER A 214 0.80 19.96 -22.95
CA SER A 214 1.91 19.25 -23.59
C SER A 214 1.81 19.39 -25.11
N LEU A 215 2.89 19.80 -25.74
CA LEU A 215 2.99 19.85 -27.19
C LEU A 215 3.71 18.59 -27.69
N ASN A 216 3.08 17.90 -28.65
CA ASN A 216 3.74 16.78 -29.32
C ASN A 216 4.81 17.27 -30.30
N LEU A 217 6.06 17.28 -29.88
CA LEU A 217 7.18 17.81 -30.66
C LEU A 217 7.38 17.14 -32.02
N ILE A 218 6.98 15.87 -32.19
CA ILE A 218 7.08 15.17 -33.48
C ILE A 218 6.20 15.83 -34.54
N GLN A 219 5.08 16.45 -34.16
CA GLN A 219 4.21 17.17 -35.10
C GLN A 219 4.86 18.42 -35.72
N PHE A 220 5.93 18.93 -35.09
CA PHE A 220 6.69 20.07 -35.58
C PHE A 220 7.92 19.66 -36.42
N ARG A 221 8.07 18.37 -36.77
CA ARG A 221 9.13 17.89 -37.65
C ARG A 221 8.68 18.02 -39.09
N LYS A 222 9.46 18.79 -39.88
CA LYS A 222 9.25 18.96 -41.32
C LYS A 222 9.67 17.69 -42.09
N PRO A 223 9.21 17.50 -43.35
CA PRO A 223 9.60 16.35 -44.17
C PRO A 223 11.12 16.25 -44.45
N ASN A 224 11.81 17.40 -44.46
CA ASN A 224 13.26 17.49 -44.61
C ASN A 224 14.07 17.17 -43.33
N GLY A 225 13.34 16.89 -42.22
CA GLY A 225 13.95 16.60 -40.92
C GLY A 225 14.13 17.79 -40.00
N ASP A 226 13.97 19.03 -40.49
CA ASP A 226 14.09 20.26 -39.69
C ASP A 226 12.92 20.39 -38.72
N PHE A 227 13.15 21.17 -37.66
CA PHE A 227 12.09 21.54 -36.69
C PHE A 227 11.33 22.79 -37.16
N ASP A 228 10.01 22.76 -37.08
CA ASP A 228 9.15 23.88 -37.45
C ASP A 228 8.99 24.89 -36.30
N ILE A 229 10.00 25.77 -36.19
CA ILE A 229 10.06 26.77 -35.12
C ILE A 229 8.84 27.68 -35.15
N VAL A 230 8.39 28.11 -36.35
CA VAL A 230 7.29 29.07 -36.50
C VAL A 230 5.97 28.52 -35.93
N ASN A 231 5.61 27.30 -36.33
CA ASN A 231 4.41 26.66 -35.82
C ASN A 231 4.52 26.26 -34.35
N PHE A 232 5.71 25.89 -33.88
CA PHE A 232 5.96 25.61 -32.46
C PHE A 232 5.81 26.87 -31.61
N GLU A 233 6.40 28.01 -32.00
CA GLU A 233 6.22 29.30 -31.32
C GLU A 233 4.75 29.72 -31.29
N HIS A 234 4.03 29.54 -32.39
CA HIS A 234 2.60 29.84 -32.45
C HIS A 234 1.81 28.99 -31.47
N ALA A 235 2.03 27.67 -31.46
CA ALA A 235 1.39 26.75 -30.54
C ALA A 235 1.70 27.09 -29.08
N THR A 236 2.97 27.43 -28.78
CA THR A 236 3.38 27.84 -27.42
C THR A 236 2.70 29.13 -26.96
N ARG A 237 2.43 30.07 -27.87
CA ARG A 237 1.72 31.32 -27.55
C ARG A 237 0.23 31.14 -27.32
N LEU A 238 -0.36 30.04 -27.81
CA LEU A 238 -1.78 29.72 -27.57
C LEU A 238 -2.01 29.14 -26.16
N TRP A 239 -0.96 28.63 -25.53
CA TRP A 239 -0.97 28.18 -24.14
C TRP A 239 -0.78 29.32 -23.17
#